data_850fe390903f826547f9c8f5cb706f9f
#
_entry.id   850fe390903f826547f9c8f5cb706f9f
#
_cell.length_a   1.000
_cell.length_b   1.000
_cell.length_c   1.000
_cell.angle_alpha   90.00
_cell.angle_beta   90.00
_cell.angle_gamma   90.00
#
_symmetry.space_group_name_H-M   'P 1'
#
loop_
_entity.id
_entity.type
_entity.pdbx_description
1 polymer ?
#
loop_
_entity_poly.entity_id
_entity_poly.type
_entity_poly.pdbx_seq_one_letter_code
_entity_poly.pdbx_strand_id
1 'polypeptide(L)'
;MYKRQNHSRLLDCDQVSYNWQHYIPVIEKKPGALRNGAPFAELPVPLIQLQTALRRRERQQADRIMAKVLSLVPTHGLEAVLVAVELVLESGVLNAEHVTNVLARLKQTDSPAQVETTLKLKEEPQADTARYDRLNKLEVPHV
;
A
#
# COMPACT_ATOMS: atom_id res chain seq x y z
N MET A 1 29.06 -12.39 -6.04
CA MET A 1 28.95 -11.31 -5.06
C MET A 1 28.39 -11.91 -3.76
N TYR A 2 29.23 -12.07 -2.74
CA TYR A 2 28.79 -12.65 -1.47
C TYR A 2 28.12 -11.56 -0.65
N LYS A 3 26.82 -11.69 -0.42
CA LYS A 3 26.11 -10.83 0.55
C LYS A 3 26.62 -11.17 1.94
N ARG A 4 27.39 -10.30 2.55
CA ARG A 4 27.74 -10.39 3.97
C ARG A 4 26.52 -9.94 4.77
N GLN A 5 25.89 -10.89 5.47
CA GLN A 5 24.83 -10.58 6.41
C GLN A 5 25.48 -10.34 7.77
N ASN A 6 25.12 -9.23 8.40
CA ASN A 6 25.56 -8.92 9.75
C ASN A 6 24.45 -9.35 10.70
N HIS A 7 24.75 -10.29 11.58
CA HIS A 7 23.85 -10.72 12.64
C HIS A 7 24.47 -10.35 13.99
N SER A 8 23.64 -9.90 14.92
CA SER A 8 24.06 -9.67 16.29
C SER A 8 24.41 -11.02 16.93
N ARG A 9 25.51 -11.05 17.69
CA ARG A 9 25.91 -12.26 18.42
C ARG A 9 24.91 -12.52 19.55
N LEU A 10 24.33 -13.71 19.56
CA LEU A 10 23.50 -14.19 20.65
C LEU A 10 24.42 -14.74 21.75
N LEU A 11 24.21 -14.32 22.98
CA LEU A 11 25.05 -14.67 24.13
C LEU A 11 24.55 -15.89 24.89
N ASP A 12 23.25 -16.17 24.81
CA ASP A 12 22.62 -17.30 25.48
C ASP A 12 22.49 -18.50 24.55
N CYS A 13 22.55 -19.72 25.15
CA CYS A 13 22.32 -20.97 24.42
C CYS A 13 20.86 -21.05 23.99
N ASP A 14 20.61 -21.70 22.84
CA ASP A 14 19.29 -21.97 22.28
C ASP A 14 18.49 -20.74 21.78
N GLN A 15 19.12 -19.57 21.71
CA GLN A 15 18.51 -18.40 21.07
C GLN A 15 18.65 -18.46 19.55
N VAL A 16 17.56 -18.24 18.84
CA VAL A 16 17.52 -18.15 17.38
C VAL A 16 16.97 -16.78 16.99
N SER A 17 17.75 -15.98 16.29
CA SER A 17 17.30 -14.70 15.74
C SER A 17 16.93 -14.87 14.28
N TYR A 18 15.68 -14.63 13.96
CA TYR A 18 15.18 -14.64 12.60
C TYR A 18 15.00 -13.20 12.07
N ASN A 19 15.51 -12.94 10.87
CA ASN A 19 15.12 -11.76 10.12
C ASN A 19 14.16 -12.18 9.01
N TRP A 20 12.86 -11.93 9.19
CA TRP A 20 11.81 -12.34 8.26
C TRP A 20 11.99 -11.75 6.84
N GLN A 21 12.63 -10.59 6.71
CA GLN A 21 12.89 -9.96 5.40
C GLN A 21 13.76 -10.83 4.50
N HIS A 22 14.66 -11.64 5.05
CA HIS A 22 15.49 -12.58 4.28
C HIS A 22 14.66 -13.70 3.63
N TYR A 23 13.46 -13.96 4.14
CA TYR A 23 12.58 -15.02 3.64
C TYR A 23 11.57 -14.53 2.61
N ILE A 24 11.55 -13.25 2.25
CA ILE A 24 10.64 -12.70 1.24
C ILE A 24 10.71 -13.47 -0.08
N PRO A 25 11.89 -13.80 -0.65
CA PRO A 25 11.97 -14.57 -1.90
C PRO A 25 11.39 -15.99 -1.78
N VAL A 26 11.39 -16.56 -0.58
CA VAL A 26 10.79 -17.88 -0.31
C VAL A 26 9.27 -17.78 -0.29
N ILE A 27 8.73 -16.71 0.32
CA ILE A 27 7.28 -16.48 0.42
C ILE A 27 6.69 -16.23 -0.96
N GLU A 28 7.36 -15.51 -1.83
CA GLU A 28 6.91 -15.28 -3.21
C GLU A 28 6.66 -16.58 -3.96
N LYS A 29 7.55 -17.56 -3.76
CA LYS A 29 7.43 -18.89 -4.38
C LYS A 29 6.43 -19.80 -3.65
N LYS A 30 6.35 -19.67 -2.32
CA LYS A 30 5.55 -20.52 -1.44
C LYS A 30 4.78 -19.67 -0.41
N PRO A 31 3.70 -18.98 -0.79
CA PRO A 31 2.93 -18.12 0.12
C PRO A 31 2.42 -18.82 1.39
N GLY A 32 2.16 -20.12 1.31
CA GLY A 32 1.74 -20.93 2.45
C GLY A 32 2.77 -21.03 3.59
N ALA A 33 4.03 -20.70 3.35
CA ALA A 33 5.07 -20.64 4.38
C ALA A 33 4.79 -19.58 5.47
N LEU A 34 3.97 -18.56 5.14
CA LEU A 34 3.52 -17.55 6.10
C LEU A 34 2.68 -18.11 7.25
N ARG A 35 2.10 -19.31 7.09
CA ARG A 35 1.25 -19.91 8.13
C ARG A 35 2.05 -20.51 9.28
N ASN A 36 3.16 -21.16 8.95
CA ASN A 36 3.89 -22.04 9.87
C ASN A 36 5.36 -21.65 10.03
N GLY A 37 5.79 -20.56 9.41
CA GLY A 37 7.18 -20.13 9.45
C GLY A 37 7.52 -19.37 10.73
N ALA A 38 8.41 -19.91 11.57
CA ALA A 38 8.93 -19.25 12.76
C ALA A 38 9.45 -17.81 12.49
N PRO A 39 10.08 -17.49 11.34
CA PRO A 39 10.54 -16.14 11.05
C PRO A 39 9.42 -15.09 10.99
N PHE A 40 8.18 -15.48 10.74
CA PHE A 40 7.04 -14.57 10.58
C PHE A 40 6.23 -14.34 11.87
N ALA A 41 6.66 -14.94 12.98
CA ALA A 41 6.06 -14.68 14.29
C ALA A 41 6.37 -13.25 14.79
N GLU A 42 7.46 -12.64 14.32
CA GLU A 42 7.94 -11.31 14.72
C GLU A 42 7.66 -10.23 13.66
N LEU A 43 6.56 -10.36 12.92
CA LEU A 43 6.15 -9.31 11.98
C LEU A 43 5.70 -8.05 12.75
N PRO A 44 5.93 -6.83 12.18
CA PRO A 44 5.37 -5.60 12.71
C PRO A 44 3.85 -5.65 12.86
N VAL A 45 3.32 -4.96 13.87
CA VAL A 45 1.90 -4.97 14.22
C VAL A 45 0.96 -4.70 13.04
N PRO A 46 1.19 -3.68 12.17
CA PRO A 46 0.31 -3.43 11.03
C PRO A 46 0.23 -4.62 10.06
N LEU A 47 1.35 -5.32 9.84
CA LEU A 47 1.39 -6.49 8.97
C LEU A 47 0.65 -7.69 9.57
N ILE A 48 0.70 -7.87 10.90
CA ILE A 48 -0.08 -8.91 11.61
C ILE A 48 -1.57 -8.61 11.52
N GLN A 49 -1.96 -7.34 11.68
CA GLN A 49 -3.35 -6.90 11.55
C GLN A 49 -3.88 -7.13 10.14
N LEU A 50 -3.09 -6.75 9.11
CA LEU A 50 -3.43 -7.01 7.71
C LEU A 50 -3.59 -8.51 7.46
N GLN A 51 -2.66 -9.33 7.90
CA GLN A 51 -2.72 -10.79 7.75
C GLN A 51 -3.98 -11.37 8.39
N THR A 52 -4.33 -10.91 9.59
CA THR A 52 -5.53 -11.36 10.31
C THR A 52 -6.81 -10.94 9.58
N ALA A 53 -6.87 -9.71 9.11
CA ALA A 53 -8.00 -9.18 8.36
C ALA A 53 -8.20 -9.91 7.01
N LEU A 54 -7.10 -10.16 6.28
CA LEU A 54 -7.11 -10.93 5.03
C LEU A 54 -7.60 -12.36 5.26
N ARG A 55 -7.14 -13.04 6.31
CA ARG A 55 -7.57 -14.42 6.63
C ARG A 55 -9.05 -14.50 6.98
N ARG A 56 -9.62 -13.47 7.59
CA ARG A 56 -11.07 -13.40 7.88
C ARG A 56 -11.89 -13.23 6.62
N ARG A 57 -11.42 -12.44 5.66
CA ARG A 57 -12.16 -12.06 4.46
C ARG A 57 -11.96 -13.04 3.31
N GLU A 58 -10.71 -13.44 3.05
CA GLU A 58 -10.32 -14.20 1.85
C GLU A 58 -9.38 -15.36 2.20
N ARG A 59 -9.92 -16.40 2.83
CA ARG A 59 -9.14 -17.54 3.35
C ARG A 59 -8.14 -18.15 2.35
N GLN A 60 -8.52 -18.27 1.07
CA GLN A 60 -7.68 -18.94 0.07
C GLN A 60 -6.62 -18.03 -0.54
N GLN A 61 -6.90 -16.74 -0.63
CA GLN A 61 -6.01 -15.77 -1.29
C GLN A 61 -5.20 -14.94 -0.29
N ALA A 62 -5.54 -14.98 0.99
CA ALA A 62 -4.90 -14.18 2.05
C ALA A 62 -3.37 -14.27 2.02
N ASP A 63 -2.82 -15.48 1.96
CA ASP A 63 -1.37 -15.69 1.96
C ASP A 63 -0.71 -15.17 0.68
N ARG A 64 -1.39 -15.24 -0.48
CA ARG A 64 -0.89 -14.70 -1.75
C ARG A 64 -0.89 -13.18 -1.75
N ILE A 65 -1.94 -12.55 -1.22
CA ILE A 65 -2.03 -11.10 -1.08
C ILE A 65 -0.93 -10.63 -0.12
N MET A 66 -0.80 -11.30 1.02
CA MET A 66 0.24 -10.96 2.00
C MET A 66 1.64 -11.11 1.43
N ALA A 67 1.92 -12.18 0.66
CA ALA A 67 3.19 -12.37 -0.01
C ALA A 67 3.52 -11.22 -0.98
N LYS A 68 2.54 -10.76 -1.77
CA LYS A 68 2.69 -9.59 -2.65
C LYS A 68 2.99 -8.31 -1.88
N VAL A 69 2.33 -8.09 -0.74
CA VAL A 69 2.59 -6.92 0.12
C VAL A 69 4.00 -6.97 0.69
N LEU A 70 4.44 -8.12 1.18
CA LEU A 70 5.79 -8.28 1.72
C LEU A 70 6.87 -8.12 0.64
N SER A 71 6.60 -8.50 -0.61
CA SER A 71 7.54 -8.30 -1.72
C SER A 71 7.77 -6.83 -2.10
N LEU A 72 6.91 -5.92 -1.65
CA LEU A 72 7.11 -4.48 -1.83
C LEU A 72 8.18 -3.90 -0.86
N VAL A 73 8.46 -4.59 0.26
CA VAL A 73 9.40 -4.11 1.28
C VAL A 73 10.82 -3.86 0.74
N PRO A 74 11.44 -4.77 -0.05
CA PRO A 74 12.78 -4.53 -0.60
C PRO A 74 12.85 -3.32 -1.54
N THR A 75 11.72 -2.97 -2.20
CA THR A 75 11.68 -1.90 -3.22
C THR A 75 11.32 -0.55 -2.62
N HIS A 76 10.42 -0.52 -1.65
CA HIS A 76 9.87 0.72 -1.08
C HIS A 76 10.40 1.05 0.32
N GLY A 77 11.01 0.09 0.99
CA GLY A 77 11.39 0.19 2.39
C GLY A 77 10.28 -0.22 3.34
N LEU A 78 10.66 -0.71 4.53
CA LEU A 78 9.71 -1.22 5.52
C LEU A 78 8.76 -0.13 6.01
N GLU A 79 9.29 1.04 6.39
CA GLU A 79 8.51 2.16 6.95
C GLU A 79 7.39 2.61 5.99
N ALA A 80 7.71 2.81 4.71
CA ALA A 80 6.71 3.21 3.72
C ALA A 80 5.59 2.16 3.56
N VAL A 81 5.97 0.88 3.58
CA VAL A 81 5.00 -0.23 3.48
C VAL A 81 4.12 -0.29 4.72
N LEU A 82 4.66 -0.06 5.93
CA LEU A 82 3.87 -0.04 7.16
C LEU A 82 2.82 1.07 7.13
N VAL A 83 3.22 2.30 6.77
CA VAL A 83 2.29 3.43 6.63
C VAL A 83 1.21 3.14 5.57
N ALA A 84 1.59 2.59 4.43
CA ALA A 84 0.63 2.22 3.39
C ALA A 84 -0.36 1.14 3.86
N VAL A 85 0.10 0.16 4.63
CA VAL A 85 -0.74 -0.89 5.20
C VAL A 85 -1.72 -0.33 6.23
N GLU A 86 -1.31 0.60 7.08
CA GLU A 86 -2.19 1.27 8.03
C GLU A 86 -3.33 2.02 7.32
N LEU A 87 -3.00 2.81 6.29
CA LEU A 87 -4.00 3.51 5.47
C LEU A 87 -4.97 2.55 4.76
N VAL A 88 -4.46 1.41 4.29
CA VAL A 88 -5.28 0.36 3.66
C VAL A 88 -6.21 -0.30 4.68
N LEU A 89 -5.75 -0.54 5.90
CA LEU A 89 -6.59 -1.07 6.99
C LEU A 89 -7.71 -0.10 7.37
N GLU A 90 -7.42 1.20 7.42
CA GLU A 90 -8.42 2.25 7.68
C GLU A 90 -9.46 2.34 6.55
N SER A 91 -9.03 2.23 5.29
CA SER A 91 -9.95 2.27 4.13
C SER A 91 -10.84 1.04 4.01
N GLY A 92 -10.46 -0.08 4.65
CA GLY A 92 -11.17 -1.36 4.57
C GLY A 92 -11.04 -2.10 3.23
N VAL A 93 -10.28 -1.58 2.26
CA VAL A 93 -10.04 -2.22 0.96
C VAL A 93 -8.75 -3.03 1.01
N LEU A 94 -8.84 -4.27 1.45
CA LEU A 94 -7.69 -5.15 1.68
C LEU A 94 -7.23 -5.83 0.38
N ASN A 95 -6.44 -5.14 -0.43
CA ASN A 95 -5.88 -5.66 -1.67
C ASN A 95 -4.42 -5.21 -1.84
N ALA A 96 -3.57 -6.07 -2.42
CA ALA A 96 -2.18 -5.74 -2.70
C ALA A 96 -2.03 -4.57 -3.68
N GLU A 97 -2.92 -4.46 -4.66
CA GLU A 97 -2.94 -3.36 -5.61
C GLU A 97 -3.23 -2.01 -4.93
N HIS A 98 -4.12 -2.02 -3.93
CA HIS A 98 -4.43 -0.81 -3.16
C HIS A 98 -3.21 -0.36 -2.35
N VAL A 99 -2.48 -1.28 -1.72
CA VAL A 99 -1.20 -0.97 -1.05
C VAL A 99 -0.20 -0.36 -2.04
N THR A 100 -0.08 -0.91 -3.24
CA THR A 100 0.83 -0.38 -4.28
C THR A 100 0.42 1.04 -4.70
N ASN A 101 -0.87 1.30 -4.87
CA ASN A 101 -1.39 2.61 -5.23
C ASN A 101 -1.14 3.66 -4.13
N VAL A 102 -1.31 3.28 -2.85
CA VAL A 102 -1.00 4.14 -1.71
C VAL A 102 0.50 4.45 -1.67
N LEU A 103 1.36 3.45 -1.87
CA LEU A 103 2.82 3.63 -1.94
C LEU A 103 3.22 4.56 -3.09
N ALA A 104 2.59 4.44 -4.26
CA ALA A 104 2.85 5.33 -5.38
C ALA A 104 2.47 6.78 -5.04
N ARG A 105 1.35 7.00 -4.34
CA ARG A 105 0.94 8.33 -3.88
C ARG A 105 1.89 8.90 -2.82
N LEU A 106 2.37 8.09 -1.89
CA LEU A 106 3.35 8.52 -0.89
C LEU A 106 4.68 8.96 -1.51
N LYS A 107 5.06 8.38 -2.65
CA LYS A 107 6.24 8.81 -3.41
C LYS A 107 6.01 10.08 -4.24
N GLN A 108 4.75 10.33 -4.65
CA GLN A 108 4.37 11.49 -5.46
C GLN A 108 4.12 12.76 -4.63
N THR A 109 4.78 12.93 -3.51
CA THR A 109 4.71 14.16 -2.70
C THR A 109 5.37 15.36 -3.37
N ASP A 110 5.90 15.22 -4.58
CA ASP A 110 6.32 16.38 -5.37
C ASP A 110 5.07 17.13 -5.83
N SER A 111 4.79 18.25 -5.16
CA SER A 111 3.84 19.25 -5.65
C SER A 111 4.17 19.54 -7.10
N PRO A 112 3.19 19.47 -8.02
CA PRO A 112 3.47 19.79 -9.42
C PRO A 112 4.10 21.17 -9.47
N ALA A 113 5.26 21.26 -10.13
CA ALA A 113 5.95 22.54 -10.31
C ALA A 113 4.95 23.54 -10.91
N GLN A 114 4.79 24.69 -10.27
CA GLN A 114 3.95 25.75 -10.82
C GLN A 114 4.53 26.13 -12.19
N VAL A 115 3.83 25.76 -13.24
CA VAL A 115 4.20 26.17 -14.60
C VAL A 115 3.79 27.63 -14.72
N GLU A 116 4.75 28.53 -14.70
CA GLU A 116 4.51 29.94 -15.05
C GLU A 116 4.14 30.00 -16.53
N THR A 117 2.86 30.19 -16.79
CA THR A 117 2.39 30.43 -18.14
C THR A 117 2.47 31.90 -18.44
N THR A 118 2.98 32.26 -19.61
CA THR A 118 2.97 33.65 -20.13
C THR A 118 1.56 34.13 -20.50
N LEU A 119 0.59 33.22 -20.48
CA LEU A 119 -0.82 33.52 -20.74
C LEU A 119 -1.45 34.09 -19.45
N LYS A 120 -1.58 35.43 -19.46
CA LYS A 120 -2.40 36.14 -18.47
C LYS A 120 -3.81 36.24 -19.00
N LEU A 121 -4.77 35.73 -18.21
CA LEU A 121 -6.19 35.96 -18.48
C LEU A 121 -6.44 37.47 -18.43
N LYS A 122 -7.02 38.05 -19.52
CA LYS A 122 -7.38 39.49 -19.59
C LYS A 122 -8.53 39.82 -18.64
N GLU A 123 -9.39 38.87 -18.35
CA GLU A 123 -10.52 38.98 -17.44
C GLU A 123 -10.58 37.76 -16.52
N GLU A 124 -10.95 37.99 -15.28
CA GLU A 124 -11.13 36.93 -14.29
C GLU A 124 -12.35 36.09 -14.72
N PRO A 125 -12.22 34.72 -14.77
CA PRO A 125 -13.33 33.88 -15.18
C PRO A 125 -14.46 33.99 -14.15
N GLN A 126 -15.59 34.60 -14.58
CA GLN A 126 -16.82 34.64 -13.76
C GLN A 126 -17.61 33.34 -13.99
N ALA A 127 -17.93 32.66 -12.92
CA ALA A 127 -18.77 31.46 -12.95
C ALA A 127 -20.21 31.88 -13.34
N ASP A 128 -20.64 31.59 -14.55
CA ASP A 128 -22.04 31.79 -14.99
C ASP A 128 -22.89 30.57 -14.55
N THR A 129 -23.38 30.65 -13.32
CA THR A 129 -24.27 29.61 -12.74
C THR A 129 -25.66 29.62 -13.41
N ALA A 130 -26.10 30.74 -14.01
CA ALA A 130 -27.39 30.87 -14.69
C ALA A 130 -27.48 29.95 -15.94
N ARG A 131 -26.35 29.53 -16.51
CA ARG A 131 -26.30 28.55 -17.59
C ARG A 131 -26.82 27.18 -17.16
N TYR A 132 -26.59 26.79 -15.94
CA TYR A 132 -27.05 25.48 -15.38
C TYR A 132 -28.53 25.52 -15.01
N ASP A 133 -29.05 26.66 -14.57
CA ASP A 133 -30.47 26.84 -14.28
C ASP A 133 -31.36 26.72 -15.51
N ARG A 134 -30.84 27.03 -16.72
CA ARG A 134 -31.55 26.83 -17.98
C ARG A 134 -31.71 25.37 -18.37
N LEU A 135 -30.77 24.50 -17.96
CA LEU A 135 -30.85 23.05 -18.21
C LEU A 135 -31.95 22.38 -17.40
N ASN A 136 -32.23 22.87 -16.20
CA ASN A 136 -33.33 22.35 -15.37
C ASN A 136 -34.74 22.79 -15.85
N LYS A 137 -34.85 23.78 -16.76
CA LYS A 137 -36.11 24.23 -17.32
C LYS A 137 -36.53 23.55 -18.63
N LEU A 138 -35.67 22.68 -19.17
CA LEU A 138 -36.02 21.79 -20.28
C LEU A 138 -36.71 20.54 -19.73
N GLU A 139 -37.93 20.69 -19.20
CA GLU A 139 -38.85 19.58 -18.99
C GLU A 139 -39.17 19.00 -20.38
N VAL A 140 -38.71 17.78 -20.61
CA VAL A 140 -39.11 17.02 -21.80
C VAL A 140 -40.59 16.66 -21.64
N PRO A 141 -41.49 17.08 -22.54
CA PRO A 141 -42.86 16.62 -22.45
C PRO A 141 -42.89 15.12 -22.69
N HIS A 142 -43.33 14.38 -21.69
CA HIS A 142 -43.69 12.97 -21.86
C HIS A 142 -44.94 12.91 -22.77
N VAL A 143 -44.72 12.40 -23.97
CA VAL A 143 -45.79 11.92 -24.84
C VAL A 143 -46.05 10.46 -24.49
#